data_bfb5c2813a483daf9c0c530115babc28
#
_entry.id   bfb5c2813a483daf9c0c530115babc28
#
_cell.length_a   1.000
_cell.length_b   1.000
_cell.length_c   1.000
_cell.angle_alpha   90.00
_cell.angle_beta   90.00
_cell.angle_gamma   90.00
#
_symmetry.space_group_name_H-M   'P 1'
#
loop_
_entity.id
_entity.type
_entity.pdbx_description
1 polymer ?
#
loop_
_entity_poly.entity_id
_entity_poly.type
_entity_poly.pdbx_seq_one_letter_code
_entity_poly.pdbx_strand_id
1 'polypeptide(L)'
;MAQLRPLERRVAIGILVVMFLVLNYVFIWPHFSDWGNLHRRRDAARSKLKLYQTAVAQTEACQKQVNSLQSQGGFVALEDQAVNLLRTIQSQSAQSGVSIVNNSRQITRTNDAFFVEQVQNITVLADDEKLVDFLYRLGSGASMIRVRDLELQPDSPKQHLNANVRLVASYQKSDKAANLKPATAKPK
;
A
#
# COMPACT_ATOMS: atom_id res chain seq x y z
N MET A 1 70.62 -44.87 -27.69
CA MET A 1 70.03 -44.59 -26.40
C MET A 1 71.11 -43.94 -25.57
N ALA A 2 71.00 -42.62 -25.34
CA ALA A 2 72.00 -41.85 -24.59
C ALA A 2 71.89 -42.22 -23.12
N GLN A 3 72.93 -42.91 -22.58
CA GLN A 3 73.05 -43.18 -21.15
C GLN A 3 73.45 -41.88 -20.47
N LEU A 4 72.48 -41.20 -19.91
CA LEU A 4 72.70 -40.04 -19.07
C LEU A 4 73.51 -40.43 -17.82
N ARG A 5 74.58 -39.68 -17.54
CA ARG A 5 75.40 -39.85 -16.34
C ARG A 5 74.54 -39.74 -15.09
N PRO A 6 74.82 -40.44 -14.00
CA PRO A 6 73.98 -40.49 -12.81
C PRO A 6 73.67 -39.11 -12.20
N LEU A 7 74.56 -38.14 -12.37
CA LEU A 7 74.33 -36.73 -11.98
C LEU A 7 73.30 -36.02 -12.86
N GLU A 8 73.38 -36.22 -14.18
CA GLU A 8 72.41 -35.61 -15.13
C GLU A 8 70.99 -36.14 -14.90
N ARG A 9 70.85 -37.39 -14.54
CA ARG A 9 69.56 -37.99 -14.22
C ARG A 9 68.93 -37.37 -12.95
N ARG A 10 69.74 -37.05 -11.91
CA ARG A 10 69.29 -36.40 -10.69
C ARG A 10 68.83 -34.96 -10.97
N VAL A 11 69.59 -34.22 -11.79
CA VAL A 11 69.26 -32.87 -12.21
C VAL A 11 67.99 -32.84 -13.08
N ALA A 12 67.84 -33.79 -14.00
CA ALA A 12 66.64 -33.89 -14.83
C ALA A 12 65.38 -34.18 -14.01
N ILE A 13 65.50 -35.08 -12.98
CA ILE A 13 64.38 -35.34 -12.07
C ILE A 13 64.05 -34.08 -11.25
N GLY A 14 65.04 -33.35 -10.77
CA GLY A 14 64.85 -32.10 -10.02
C GLY A 14 64.12 -31.05 -10.86
N ILE A 15 64.53 -30.86 -12.11
CA ILE A 15 63.84 -29.91 -13.04
C ILE A 15 62.39 -30.35 -13.29
N LEU A 16 62.16 -31.66 -13.47
CA LEU A 16 60.80 -32.17 -13.69
C LEU A 16 59.88 -31.96 -12.51
N VAL A 17 60.39 -32.15 -11.26
CA VAL A 17 59.64 -31.87 -10.01
C VAL A 17 59.35 -30.40 -9.87
N VAL A 18 60.30 -29.50 -10.13
CA VAL A 18 60.09 -28.06 -10.07
C VAL A 18 59.07 -27.64 -11.13
N MET A 19 59.17 -28.14 -12.34
CA MET A 19 58.21 -27.88 -13.43
C MET A 19 56.80 -28.35 -13.03
N PHE A 20 56.67 -29.52 -12.44
CA PHE A 20 55.40 -30.06 -11.95
C PHE A 20 54.81 -29.20 -10.82
N LEU A 21 55.60 -28.70 -9.88
CA LEU A 21 55.17 -27.81 -8.81
C LEU A 21 54.68 -26.46 -9.36
N VAL A 22 55.42 -25.89 -10.32
CA VAL A 22 55.02 -24.61 -10.96
C VAL A 22 53.72 -24.79 -11.75
N LEU A 23 53.57 -25.85 -12.53
CA LEU A 23 52.32 -26.17 -13.22
C LEU A 23 51.17 -26.37 -12.27
N ASN A 24 51.38 -27.06 -11.16
CA ASN A 24 50.36 -27.26 -10.15
C ASN A 24 49.95 -25.96 -9.48
N TYR A 25 50.92 -25.08 -9.19
CA TYR A 25 50.66 -23.77 -8.59
C TYR A 25 49.87 -22.84 -9.52
N VAL A 26 50.27 -22.78 -10.77
CA VAL A 26 49.61 -21.89 -11.79
C VAL A 26 48.22 -22.40 -12.20
N PHE A 27 48.02 -23.72 -12.25
CA PHE A 27 46.79 -24.32 -12.78
C PHE A 27 45.75 -24.60 -11.67
N ILE A 28 46.16 -24.98 -10.49
CA ILE A 28 45.21 -25.35 -9.41
C ILE A 28 44.76 -24.13 -8.59
N TRP A 29 45.66 -23.18 -8.31
CA TRP A 29 45.35 -22.04 -7.48
C TRP A 29 44.23 -21.11 -8.03
N PRO A 30 44.20 -20.74 -9.30
CA PRO A 30 43.10 -19.93 -9.81
C PRO A 30 41.75 -20.67 -9.77
N HIS A 31 41.73 -21.99 -9.83
CA HIS A 31 40.49 -22.77 -9.79
C HIS A 31 39.81 -22.76 -8.41
N PHE A 32 40.57 -22.60 -7.34
CA PHE A 32 40.00 -22.48 -6.00
C PHE A 32 39.27 -21.18 -5.74
N SER A 33 39.63 -20.07 -6.41
CA SER A 33 38.94 -18.80 -6.28
C SER A 33 37.56 -18.81 -6.94
N ASP A 34 37.40 -19.57 -8.02
CA ASP A 34 36.13 -19.70 -8.73
C ASP A 34 35.09 -20.51 -7.95
N TRP A 35 35.54 -21.49 -7.19
CA TRP A 35 34.66 -22.27 -6.30
C TRP A 35 34.04 -21.40 -5.21
N GLY A 36 34.80 -20.49 -4.60
CA GLY A 36 34.30 -19.54 -3.62
C GLY A 36 33.25 -18.60 -4.21
N ASN A 37 33.49 -18.11 -5.42
CA ASN A 37 32.54 -17.23 -6.12
C ASN A 37 31.28 -17.97 -6.53
N LEU A 38 31.37 -19.23 -6.96
CA LEU A 38 30.23 -20.06 -7.32
C LEU A 38 29.33 -20.35 -6.11
N HIS A 39 29.91 -20.65 -4.96
CA HIS A 39 29.19 -20.86 -3.71
C HIS A 39 28.45 -19.58 -3.27
N ARG A 40 29.13 -18.43 -3.32
CA ARG A 40 28.50 -17.13 -3.00
C ARG A 40 27.34 -16.79 -3.92
N ARG A 41 27.48 -17.03 -5.23
CA ARG A 41 26.39 -16.82 -6.21
C ARG A 41 25.22 -17.75 -5.96
N ARG A 42 25.48 -19.02 -5.64
CA ARG A 42 24.44 -20.00 -5.29
C ARG A 42 23.69 -19.61 -4.03
N ASP A 43 24.39 -19.18 -2.98
CA ASP A 43 23.76 -18.79 -1.72
C ASP A 43 23.00 -17.46 -1.85
N ALA A 44 23.51 -16.51 -2.63
CA ALA A 44 22.80 -15.30 -3.00
C ALA A 44 21.53 -15.58 -3.82
N ALA A 45 21.58 -16.54 -4.76
CA ALA A 45 20.41 -16.96 -5.51
C ALA A 45 19.37 -17.65 -4.63
N ARG A 46 19.81 -18.50 -3.69
CA ARG A 46 18.92 -19.16 -2.73
C ARG A 46 18.25 -18.18 -1.76
N SER A 47 18.99 -17.18 -1.28
CA SER A 47 18.41 -16.14 -0.40
C SER A 47 17.39 -15.29 -1.13
N LYS A 48 17.67 -14.91 -2.40
CA LYS A 48 16.69 -14.21 -3.25
C LYS A 48 15.44 -15.06 -3.49
N LEU A 49 15.61 -16.35 -3.78
CA LEU A 49 14.49 -17.26 -4.01
C LEU A 49 13.61 -17.39 -2.75
N LYS A 50 14.20 -17.53 -1.56
CA LYS A 50 13.46 -17.52 -0.30
C LYS A 50 12.70 -16.21 -0.09
N LEU A 51 13.33 -15.07 -0.38
CA LEU A 51 12.70 -13.76 -0.25
C LEU A 51 11.51 -13.60 -1.21
N TYR A 52 11.62 -14.09 -2.44
CA TYR A 52 10.49 -14.10 -3.39
C TYR A 52 9.39 -15.07 -2.97
N GLN A 53 9.73 -16.24 -2.45
CA GLN A 53 8.74 -17.21 -1.95
C GLN A 53 7.96 -16.63 -0.75
N THR A 54 8.63 -15.97 0.19
CA THR A 54 7.95 -15.31 1.31
C THR A 54 7.09 -14.13 0.84
N ALA A 55 7.57 -13.34 -0.13
CA ALA A 55 6.79 -12.25 -0.70
C ALA A 55 5.53 -12.75 -1.42
N VAL A 56 5.63 -13.84 -2.21
CA VAL A 56 4.47 -14.47 -2.87
C VAL A 56 3.49 -15.03 -1.85
N ALA A 57 3.97 -15.72 -0.81
CA ALA A 57 3.10 -16.23 0.26
C ALA A 57 2.38 -15.11 1.02
N GLN A 58 3.05 -13.97 1.26
CA GLN A 58 2.42 -12.79 1.86
C GLN A 58 1.39 -12.15 0.94
N THR A 59 1.60 -12.19 -0.38
CA THR A 59 0.64 -11.63 -1.35
C THR A 59 -0.72 -12.33 -1.26
N GLU A 60 -0.75 -13.65 -1.12
CA GLU A 60 -2.01 -14.39 -0.95
C GLU A 60 -2.73 -14.03 0.36
N ALA A 61 -1.99 -13.87 1.45
CA ALA A 61 -2.57 -13.44 2.72
C ALA A 61 -3.13 -12.01 2.64
N CYS A 62 -2.38 -11.09 2.06
CA CYS A 62 -2.84 -9.73 1.81
C CYS A 62 -4.06 -9.69 0.89
N GLN A 63 -4.08 -10.49 -0.17
CA GLN A 63 -5.22 -10.57 -1.08
C GLN A 63 -6.48 -11.08 -0.37
N LYS A 64 -6.35 -12.07 0.50
CA LYS A 64 -7.48 -12.55 1.33
C LYS A 64 -7.98 -11.47 2.28
N GLN A 65 -7.08 -10.70 2.91
CA GLN A 65 -7.46 -9.57 3.76
C GLN A 65 -8.17 -8.46 2.96
N VAL A 66 -7.63 -8.10 1.80
CA VAL A 66 -8.28 -7.12 0.91
C VAL A 66 -9.67 -7.59 0.51
N ASN A 67 -9.82 -8.84 0.07
CA ASN A 67 -11.13 -9.39 -0.30
C ASN A 67 -12.10 -9.43 0.88
N SER A 68 -11.63 -9.75 2.10
CA SER A 68 -12.47 -9.74 3.30
C SER A 68 -12.92 -8.32 3.68
N LEU A 69 -12.03 -7.33 3.58
CA LEU A 69 -12.35 -5.92 3.81
C LEU A 69 -13.30 -5.39 2.73
N GLN A 70 -13.10 -5.78 1.48
CA GLN A 70 -14.00 -5.40 0.38
C GLN A 70 -15.41 -6.01 0.55
N SER A 71 -15.51 -7.24 1.06
CA SER A 71 -16.80 -7.86 1.33
C SER A 71 -17.52 -7.28 2.55
N GLN A 72 -16.78 -6.73 3.52
CA GLN A 72 -17.32 -6.01 4.68
C GLN A 72 -17.70 -4.57 4.34
N GLY A 73 -17.01 -3.94 3.40
CA GLY A 73 -17.34 -2.63 2.87
C GLY A 73 -18.56 -2.72 1.95
N GLY A 74 -19.72 -2.23 2.40
CA GLY A 74 -20.90 -2.13 1.54
C GLY A 74 -20.58 -1.26 0.32
N PHE A 75 -20.49 -1.90 -0.86
CA PHE A 75 -20.39 -1.15 -2.11
C PHE A 75 -21.67 -0.32 -2.29
N VAL A 76 -21.50 1.00 -2.37
CA VAL A 76 -22.60 1.94 -2.66
C VAL A 76 -22.42 2.42 -4.08
N ALA A 77 -23.46 2.26 -4.91
CA ALA A 77 -23.45 2.79 -6.27
C ALA A 77 -23.20 4.31 -6.27
N LEU A 78 -22.48 4.82 -7.26
CA LEU A 78 -22.08 6.24 -7.32
C LEU A 78 -23.26 7.18 -7.18
N GLU A 79 -24.42 6.79 -7.74
CA GLU A 79 -25.67 7.56 -7.71
C GLU A 79 -26.27 7.62 -6.29
N ASP A 80 -26.09 6.55 -5.51
CA ASP A 80 -26.65 6.43 -4.16
C ASP A 80 -25.72 6.98 -3.08
N GLN A 81 -24.43 7.22 -3.37
CA GLN A 81 -23.45 7.71 -2.39
C GLN A 81 -23.86 9.05 -1.78
N ALA A 82 -24.33 9.95 -2.63
CA ALA A 82 -24.80 11.27 -2.23
C ALA A 82 -26.02 11.18 -1.31
N VAL A 83 -26.98 10.35 -1.67
CA VAL A 83 -28.21 10.14 -0.90
C VAL A 83 -27.93 9.47 0.44
N ASN A 84 -27.03 8.46 0.45
CA ASN A 84 -26.65 7.77 1.67
C ASN A 84 -25.94 8.71 2.66
N LEU A 85 -25.03 9.57 2.18
CA LEU A 85 -24.37 10.56 3.02
C LEU A 85 -25.39 11.46 3.70
N LEU A 86 -26.33 12.06 2.91
CA LEU A 86 -27.36 12.92 3.44
C LEU A 86 -28.28 12.20 4.43
N ARG A 87 -28.71 10.99 4.10
CA ARG A 87 -29.57 10.18 4.99
C ARG A 87 -28.86 9.89 6.32
N THR A 88 -27.58 9.55 6.28
CA THR A 88 -26.81 9.31 7.50
C THR A 88 -26.67 10.56 8.34
N ILE A 89 -26.36 11.72 7.74
CA ILE A 89 -26.27 13.01 8.43
C ILE A 89 -27.60 13.34 9.10
N GLN A 90 -28.72 13.22 8.37
CA GLN A 90 -30.08 13.51 8.90
C GLN A 90 -30.47 12.55 10.02
N SER A 91 -30.18 11.26 9.86
CA SER A 91 -30.45 10.26 10.90
C SER A 91 -29.67 10.54 12.18
N GLN A 92 -28.37 10.86 12.06
CA GLN A 92 -27.54 11.15 13.21
C GLN A 92 -27.90 12.48 13.87
N SER A 93 -28.25 13.52 13.10
CA SER A 93 -28.72 14.79 13.67
C SER A 93 -30.04 14.63 14.45
N ALA A 94 -30.97 13.83 13.94
CA ALA A 94 -32.23 13.54 14.64
C ALA A 94 -31.99 12.74 15.94
N GLN A 95 -31.05 11.78 15.94
CA GLN A 95 -30.72 11.01 17.12
C GLN A 95 -29.99 11.82 18.21
N SER A 96 -29.15 12.77 17.82
CA SER A 96 -28.41 13.63 18.75
C SER A 96 -29.19 14.88 19.17
N GLY A 97 -30.34 15.13 18.53
CA GLY A 97 -31.15 16.34 18.81
C GLY A 97 -30.48 17.64 18.31
N VAL A 98 -29.68 17.54 17.24
CA VAL A 98 -29.01 18.66 16.58
C VAL A 98 -29.87 19.18 15.44
N SER A 99 -30.07 20.51 15.35
CA SER A 99 -30.84 21.13 14.29
C SER A 99 -29.94 21.52 13.11
N ILE A 100 -30.19 20.99 11.91
CA ILE A 100 -29.51 21.40 10.68
C ILE A 100 -30.19 22.67 10.15
N VAL A 101 -29.47 23.79 10.20
CA VAL A 101 -29.97 25.10 9.73
C VAL A 101 -29.77 25.26 8.26
N ASN A 102 -28.63 24.85 7.75
CA ASN A 102 -28.29 24.97 6.35
C ASN A 102 -27.53 23.76 5.84
N ASN A 103 -27.77 23.43 4.59
CA ASN A 103 -27.11 22.31 3.92
C ASN A 103 -26.66 22.78 2.52
N SER A 104 -25.36 22.85 2.31
CA SER A 104 -24.81 23.30 1.04
C SER A 104 -24.89 22.21 -0.04
N ARG A 105 -24.64 22.60 -1.29
CA ARG A 105 -24.56 21.66 -2.40
C ARG A 105 -23.38 20.68 -2.16
N GLN A 106 -23.64 19.41 -2.35
CA GLN A 106 -22.64 18.35 -2.28
C GLN A 106 -21.64 18.43 -3.43
N ILE A 107 -20.38 18.15 -3.13
CA ILE A 107 -19.29 18.16 -4.10
C ILE A 107 -18.62 16.78 -4.11
N THR A 108 -18.57 16.18 -5.28
CA THR A 108 -17.84 14.92 -5.50
C THR A 108 -16.40 15.25 -5.90
N ARG A 109 -15.43 14.68 -5.19
CA ARG A 109 -13.99 14.76 -5.50
C ARG A 109 -13.43 13.39 -5.83
N THR A 110 -12.67 13.30 -6.92
CA THR A 110 -12.08 12.06 -7.41
C THR A 110 -10.55 12.22 -7.47
N ASN A 111 -9.94 12.59 -6.35
CA ASN A 111 -8.49 12.85 -6.28
C ASN A 111 -7.68 11.57 -6.10
N ASP A 112 -8.30 10.47 -5.64
CA ASP A 112 -7.65 9.20 -5.39
C ASP A 112 -7.96 8.19 -6.50
N ALA A 113 -7.00 7.26 -6.75
CA ALA A 113 -7.20 6.17 -7.70
C ALA A 113 -8.27 5.17 -7.22
N PHE A 114 -8.40 4.98 -5.90
CA PHE A 114 -9.23 3.93 -5.28
C PHE A 114 -10.53 4.47 -4.69
N PHE A 115 -10.59 5.74 -4.28
CA PHE A 115 -11.72 6.33 -3.56
C PHE A 115 -12.32 7.51 -4.30
N VAL A 116 -13.63 7.66 -4.10
CA VAL A 116 -14.40 8.86 -4.42
C VAL A 116 -14.80 9.52 -3.12
N GLU A 117 -14.50 10.81 -2.96
CA GLU A 117 -14.86 11.57 -1.79
C GLU A 117 -16.12 12.40 -2.08
N GLN A 118 -17.13 12.25 -1.23
CA GLN A 118 -18.29 13.11 -1.19
C GLN A 118 -18.11 14.14 -0.08
N VAL A 119 -18.08 15.41 -0.44
CA VAL A 119 -17.89 16.53 0.49
C VAL A 119 -19.19 17.25 0.68
N GLN A 120 -19.61 17.43 1.93
CA GLN A 120 -20.82 18.12 2.32
C GLN A 120 -20.52 19.16 3.41
N ASN A 121 -20.91 20.41 3.19
CA ASN A 121 -20.88 21.43 4.24
C ASN A 121 -22.27 21.58 4.82
N ILE A 122 -22.35 21.52 6.15
CA ILE A 122 -23.60 21.72 6.88
C ILE A 122 -23.38 22.79 7.95
N THR A 123 -24.43 23.56 8.21
CA THR A 123 -24.48 24.46 9.36
C THR A 123 -25.49 23.88 10.35
N VAL A 124 -25.06 23.66 11.57
CA VAL A 124 -25.90 23.07 12.61
C VAL A 124 -25.97 24.00 13.82
N LEU A 125 -27.12 24.00 14.48
CA LEU A 125 -27.38 24.69 15.72
C LEU A 125 -27.63 23.64 16.81
N ALA A 126 -26.85 23.69 17.88
CA ALA A 126 -26.95 22.71 18.97
C ALA A 126 -26.33 23.24 20.24
N ASP A 127 -26.66 22.58 21.35
CA ASP A 127 -25.93 22.69 22.60
C ASP A 127 -24.59 21.97 22.50
N ASP A 128 -23.63 22.33 23.35
CA ASP A 128 -22.26 21.78 23.31
C ASP A 128 -22.27 20.26 23.39
N GLU A 129 -23.02 19.69 24.34
CA GLU A 129 -23.10 18.25 24.57
C GLU A 129 -23.70 17.50 23.35
N LYS A 130 -24.78 18.04 22.81
CA LYS A 130 -25.44 17.44 21.62
C LYS A 130 -24.58 17.50 20.38
N LEU A 131 -23.81 18.59 20.22
CA LEU A 131 -22.87 18.72 19.11
C LEU A 131 -21.76 17.68 19.19
N VAL A 132 -21.18 17.47 20.37
CA VAL A 132 -20.14 16.46 20.59
C VAL A 132 -20.69 15.04 20.32
N ASP A 133 -21.88 14.70 20.83
CA ASP A 133 -22.53 13.40 20.56
C ASP A 133 -22.78 13.19 19.05
N PHE A 134 -23.24 14.23 18.35
CA PHE A 134 -23.43 14.20 16.91
C PHE A 134 -22.14 13.90 16.15
N LEU A 135 -21.05 14.63 16.45
CA LEU A 135 -19.75 14.45 15.79
C LEU A 135 -19.16 13.06 16.11
N TYR A 136 -19.31 12.60 17.35
CA TYR A 136 -18.86 11.27 17.76
C TYR A 136 -19.61 10.17 17.01
N ARG A 137 -20.94 10.25 16.92
CA ARG A 137 -21.76 9.28 16.19
C ARG A 137 -21.46 9.24 14.69
N LEU A 138 -21.21 10.40 14.07
CA LEU A 138 -20.79 10.48 12.68
C LEU A 138 -19.46 9.77 12.45
N GLY A 139 -18.48 9.97 13.34
CA GLY A 139 -17.14 9.39 13.22
C GLY A 139 -17.07 7.90 13.59
N SER A 140 -17.91 7.44 14.54
CA SER A 140 -17.96 6.04 14.99
C SER A 140 -18.82 5.15 14.10
N GLY A 141 -19.60 5.71 13.19
CA GLY A 141 -20.49 4.97 12.29
C GLY A 141 -19.74 4.18 11.21
N ALA A 142 -20.38 3.12 10.69
CA ALA A 142 -19.87 2.29 9.61
C ALA A 142 -19.71 3.04 8.26
N SER A 143 -20.17 4.28 8.16
CA SER A 143 -20.26 5.06 6.92
C SER A 143 -18.97 5.79 6.53
N MET A 144 -17.86 5.63 7.26
CA MET A 144 -16.56 6.29 7.02
C MET A 144 -16.66 7.81 6.81
N ILE A 145 -17.62 8.47 7.50
CA ILE A 145 -17.78 9.92 7.46
C ILE A 145 -16.76 10.55 8.41
N ARG A 146 -16.02 11.53 7.92
CA ARG A 146 -15.00 12.26 8.69
C ARG A 146 -15.33 13.74 8.72
N VAL A 147 -15.15 14.37 9.86
CA VAL A 147 -15.13 15.83 9.96
C VAL A 147 -13.77 16.32 9.47
N ARG A 148 -13.77 17.14 8.44
CA ARG A 148 -12.56 17.74 7.90
C ARG A 148 -12.27 19.11 8.49
N ASP A 149 -13.29 19.94 8.55
CA ASP A 149 -13.21 21.27 9.10
C ASP A 149 -14.39 21.50 10.04
N LEU A 150 -14.15 22.17 11.15
CA LEU A 150 -15.14 22.55 12.14
C LEU A 150 -14.92 24.00 12.56
N GLU A 151 -15.91 24.85 12.35
CA GLU A 151 -15.89 26.23 12.80
C GLU A 151 -17.09 26.46 13.72
N LEU A 152 -16.79 26.93 14.94
CA LEU A 152 -17.78 27.14 15.99
C LEU A 152 -17.96 28.63 16.27
N GLN A 153 -19.19 29.07 16.29
CA GLN A 153 -19.57 30.44 16.63
C GLN A 153 -20.70 30.40 17.66
N PRO A 154 -20.61 31.15 18.76
CA PRO A 154 -21.74 31.26 19.69
C PRO A 154 -22.91 31.96 19.01
N ASP A 155 -24.10 31.41 19.18
CA ASP A 155 -25.33 32.09 18.72
C ASP A 155 -25.68 33.28 19.60
N SER A 156 -26.38 34.28 19.06
CA SER A 156 -26.94 35.39 19.82
C SER A 156 -28.36 35.01 20.25
N PRO A 157 -28.61 34.68 21.48
CA PRO A 157 -28.12 35.19 22.81
C PRO A 157 -27.10 34.29 23.56
N LYS A 158 -26.23 33.53 22.91
CA LYS A 158 -25.19 32.67 23.50
C LYS A 158 -25.73 31.42 24.25
N GLN A 159 -26.88 30.93 23.87
CA GLN A 159 -27.48 29.73 24.46
C GLN A 159 -27.13 28.47 23.64
N HIS A 160 -26.78 28.62 22.37
CA HIS A 160 -26.46 27.55 21.47
C HIS A 160 -25.18 27.85 20.70
N LEU A 161 -24.55 26.79 20.13
CA LEU A 161 -23.47 26.91 19.22
C LEU A 161 -23.96 26.77 17.76
N ASN A 162 -23.54 27.70 16.93
CA ASN A 162 -23.66 27.60 15.49
C ASN A 162 -22.37 27.00 14.96
N ALA A 163 -22.43 25.78 14.43
CA ALA A 163 -21.28 25.04 13.93
C ALA A 163 -21.34 24.86 12.42
N ASN A 164 -20.33 25.38 11.71
CA ASN A 164 -20.11 25.07 10.32
C ASN A 164 -19.21 23.83 10.23
N VAL A 165 -19.74 22.74 9.71
CA VAL A 165 -19.06 21.43 9.66
C VAL A 165 -18.88 21.01 8.21
N ARG A 166 -17.61 20.74 7.83
CA ARG A 166 -17.32 20.12 6.54
C ARG A 166 -17.11 18.63 6.73
N LEU A 167 -18.02 17.85 6.20
CA LEU A 167 -18.03 16.40 6.25
C LEU A 167 -17.48 15.82 4.96
N VAL A 168 -16.72 14.76 5.07
CA VAL A 168 -16.17 14.01 3.94
C VAL A 168 -16.48 12.54 4.14
N ALA A 169 -17.18 11.93 3.19
CA ALA A 169 -17.39 10.49 3.13
C ALA A 169 -16.55 9.90 2.00
N SER A 170 -15.81 8.84 2.28
CA SER A 170 -14.97 8.15 1.30
C SER A 170 -15.66 6.85 0.89
N TYR A 171 -15.94 6.72 -0.41
CA TYR A 171 -16.53 5.52 -1.01
C TYR A 171 -15.55 4.86 -1.96
N GLN A 172 -15.57 3.54 -2.01
CA GLN A 172 -14.73 2.79 -2.93
C GLN A 172 -15.19 2.99 -4.38
N LYS A 173 -14.24 3.24 -5.29
CA LYS A 173 -14.53 3.22 -6.73
C LYS A 173 -14.89 1.82 -7.18
N SER A 174 -15.90 1.71 -8.03
CA SER A 174 -16.22 0.46 -8.71
C SER A 174 -15.17 0.15 -9.77
N ASP A 175 -14.57 -1.05 -9.71
CA ASP A 175 -13.63 -1.54 -10.73
C ASP A 175 -14.27 -1.66 -12.14
N LYS A 176 -15.60 -1.62 -12.25
CA LYS A 176 -16.29 -1.55 -13.55
C LYS A 176 -15.92 -0.34 -14.37
N ALA A 177 -15.55 0.79 -13.76
CA ALA A 177 -15.11 1.98 -14.46
C ALA A 177 -13.64 1.91 -14.93
N ALA A 178 -12.81 1.07 -14.32
CA ALA A 178 -11.42 0.90 -14.71
C ALA A 178 -11.25 0.05 -15.99
N ASN A 179 -12.22 -0.79 -16.32
CA ASN A 179 -12.18 -1.66 -17.50
C ASN A 179 -12.73 -1.01 -18.79
N LEU A 180 -13.15 0.26 -18.74
CA LEU A 180 -13.64 1.02 -19.90
C LEU A 180 -12.60 2.02 -20.44
N LYS A 181 -11.29 1.78 -20.22
CA LYS A 181 -10.29 2.48 -21.04
C LYS A 181 -10.26 1.84 -22.42
N PRO A 182 -10.62 2.57 -23.48
CA PRO A 182 -10.52 2.04 -24.83
C PRO A 182 -9.05 1.83 -25.16
N ALA A 183 -8.70 0.59 -25.48
CA ALA A 183 -7.46 0.25 -26.16
C ALA A 183 -7.53 0.81 -27.59
N THR A 184 -7.13 2.05 -27.79
CA THR A 184 -6.91 2.61 -29.14
C THR A 184 -5.88 3.73 -29.07
N ALA A 185 -4.62 3.34 -29.30
CA ALA A 185 -3.69 4.14 -30.08
C ALA A 185 -2.61 3.19 -30.60
N LYS A 186 -2.83 2.64 -31.81
CA LYS A 186 -1.75 2.16 -32.65
C LYS A 186 -0.97 3.38 -33.13
N PRO A 187 0.34 3.47 -32.99
CA PRO A 187 1.15 4.41 -33.75
C PRO A 187 1.31 3.87 -35.19
N LYS A 188 1.08 4.74 -36.14
CA LYS A 188 1.55 4.60 -37.52
C LYS A 188 3.03 4.87 -37.58
#